data_f06dc77e232d2ff5974df2dc806559f7
#
_entry.id   f06dc77e232d2ff5974df2dc806559f7
#
_cell.length_a   1.000
_cell.length_b   1.000
_cell.length_c   1.000
_cell.angle_alpha   90.00
_cell.angle_beta   90.00
_cell.angle_gamma   90.00
#
_symmetry.space_group_name_H-M   'P 1'
#
loop_
_entity.id
_entity.type
_entity.pdbx_description
1 polymer ?
#
loop_
_entity_poly.entity_id
_entity_poly.type
_entity_poly.pdbx_seq_one_letter_code
_entity_poly.pdbx_strand_id
1 'polypeptide(L)'
;MRNRLIQIDNECNEQIDRFGLIFNAAELVSNEVPSLNNLAKINLAEIFKKLSPVWNKQLSRRGISLKIDIPTQLPQILSDSEKLELMLRGLIDKNTRGLKEGSTLILELRPAGQKLKLQLKVQKLDSKTKEIIQKDNSSDLGPVLNWNPQTGSLQLSQNATQKLLASLGGYVTQRRDTGLTVFFPISDSN
;
A
#
# COMPACT_ATOMS: atom_id res chain seq x y z
N MET A 1 23.51 7.85 20.85
CA MET A 1 22.52 7.03 21.54
C MET A 1 21.08 7.35 21.12
N ARG A 2 20.64 8.60 21.22
CA ARG A 2 19.27 9.03 20.91
C ARG A 2 18.77 8.61 19.50
N ASN A 3 19.61 8.71 18.46
CA ASN A 3 19.26 8.33 17.09
C ASN A 3 19.03 6.82 16.93
N ARG A 4 19.77 5.97 17.67
CA ARG A 4 19.57 4.51 17.64
C ARG A 4 18.23 4.12 18.30
N LEU A 5 17.85 4.76 19.40
CA LEU A 5 16.58 4.52 20.06
C LEU A 5 15.40 4.89 19.15
N ILE A 6 15.48 6.05 18.47
CA ILE A 6 14.46 6.46 17.49
C ILE A 6 14.38 5.47 16.31
N GLN A 7 15.53 4.94 15.89
CA GLN A 7 15.53 3.93 14.81
C GLN A 7 14.86 2.64 15.25
N ILE A 8 15.20 2.13 16.45
CA ILE A 8 14.58 0.93 17.03
C ILE A 8 13.07 1.12 17.19
N ASP A 9 12.64 2.26 17.73
CA ASP A 9 11.23 2.57 17.90
C ASP A 9 10.46 2.56 16.56
N ASN A 10 11.04 3.18 15.51
CA ASN A 10 10.46 3.16 14.17
C ASN A 10 10.37 1.73 13.60
N GLU A 11 11.43 0.91 13.77
CA GLU A 11 11.44 -0.47 13.31
C GLU A 11 10.41 -1.33 14.05
N CYS A 12 10.27 -1.13 15.36
CA CYS A 12 9.23 -1.79 16.15
C CYS A 12 7.82 -1.42 15.66
N ASN A 13 7.54 -0.15 15.42
CA ASN A 13 6.26 0.30 14.91
C ASN A 13 5.97 -0.26 13.51
N GLU A 14 6.97 -0.33 12.63
CA GLU A 14 6.81 -0.97 11.32
C GLU A 14 6.49 -2.47 11.44
N GLN A 15 7.08 -3.17 12.41
CA GLN A 15 6.74 -4.59 12.66
C GLN A 15 5.32 -4.74 13.20
N ILE A 16 4.89 -3.88 14.11
CA ILE A 16 3.51 -3.87 14.63
C ILE A 16 2.51 -3.65 13.49
N ASP A 17 2.75 -2.67 12.61
CA ASP A 17 1.90 -2.42 11.45
C ASP A 17 1.81 -3.66 10.52
N ARG A 18 2.92 -4.38 10.33
CA ARG A 18 2.96 -5.62 9.54
C ARG A 18 2.15 -6.74 10.19
N PHE A 19 2.30 -6.93 11.49
CA PHE A 19 1.50 -7.92 12.22
C PHE A 19 0.02 -7.59 12.15
N GLY A 20 -0.36 -6.33 12.28
CA GLY A 20 -1.73 -5.86 12.13
C GLY A 20 -2.31 -6.20 10.74
N LEU A 21 -1.53 -5.99 9.67
CA LEU A 21 -1.93 -6.36 8.31
C LEU A 21 -2.13 -7.88 8.15
N ILE A 22 -1.18 -8.67 8.66
CA ILE A 22 -1.25 -10.13 8.60
C ILE A 22 -2.48 -10.64 9.36
N PHE A 23 -2.72 -10.09 10.56
CA PHE A 23 -3.85 -10.47 11.38
C PHE A 23 -5.19 -10.15 10.71
N ASN A 24 -5.36 -8.92 10.19
CA ASN A 24 -6.55 -8.53 9.46
C ASN A 24 -6.79 -9.39 8.21
N ALA A 25 -5.71 -9.74 7.49
CA ALA A 25 -5.83 -10.61 6.33
C ALA A 25 -6.17 -12.05 6.70
N ALA A 26 -5.63 -12.56 7.81
CA ALA A 26 -5.95 -13.90 8.32
C ALA A 26 -7.41 -13.98 8.79
N GLU A 27 -7.89 -12.96 9.49
CA GLU A 27 -9.31 -12.86 9.90
C GLU A 27 -10.26 -12.89 8.71
N LEU A 28 -9.93 -12.16 7.63
CA LEU A 28 -10.73 -12.16 6.40
C LEU A 28 -10.69 -13.48 5.62
N VAL A 29 -9.65 -14.26 5.78
CA VAL A 29 -9.55 -15.59 5.16
C VAL A 29 -10.31 -16.63 5.96
N SER A 30 -10.35 -16.49 7.30
CA SER A 30 -11.04 -17.43 8.20
C SER A 30 -12.54 -17.15 8.31
N ASN A 31 -13.00 -15.91 8.13
CA ASN A 31 -14.39 -15.52 8.21
C ASN A 31 -14.99 -15.38 6.81
N GLU A 32 -16.05 -16.13 6.54
CA GLU A 32 -16.76 -16.05 5.26
C GLU A 32 -17.55 -14.75 5.05
N VAL A 33 -17.77 -13.96 6.09
CA VAL A 33 -18.53 -12.70 6.04
C VAL A 33 -17.66 -11.55 6.54
N PRO A 34 -17.26 -10.62 5.66
CA PRO A 34 -16.59 -9.39 6.09
C PRO A 34 -17.56 -8.57 6.96
N SER A 35 -17.14 -8.20 8.18
CA SER A 35 -17.91 -7.26 9.00
C SER A 35 -17.84 -5.87 8.35
N LEU A 36 -18.91 -5.47 7.67
CA LEU A 36 -19.09 -4.14 7.04
C LEU A 36 -19.32 -3.03 8.08
N ASN A 37 -19.19 -3.31 9.37
CA ASN A 37 -19.72 -2.50 10.46
C ASN A 37 -19.00 -1.16 10.71
N ASN A 38 -17.85 -0.89 10.06
CA ASN A 38 -17.06 0.31 10.31
C ASN A 38 -16.83 1.18 9.06
N LEU A 39 -17.65 1.00 8.02
CA LEU A 39 -17.51 1.80 6.81
C LEU A 39 -18.05 3.22 7.03
N ALA A 40 -17.23 4.22 6.78
CA ALA A 40 -17.55 5.63 6.85
C ALA A 40 -17.19 6.35 5.54
N LYS A 41 -17.78 7.51 5.32
CA LYS A 41 -17.37 8.41 4.22
C LYS A 41 -16.00 9.00 4.55
N ILE A 42 -15.00 8.73 3.71
CA ILE A 42 -13.60 9.07 3.93
C ILE A 42 -13.09 9.96 2.79
N ASN A 43 -12.39 11.02 3.16
CA ASN A 43 -11.59 11.80 2.23
C ASN A 43 -10.17 11.19 2.13
N LEU A 44 -9.91 10.49 1.03
CA LEU A 44 -8.62 9.82 0.83
C LEU A 44 -7.45 10.81 0.74
N ALA A 45 -7.67 12.05 0.29
CA ALA A 45 -6.64 13.08 0.26
C ALA A 45 -6.14 13.46 1.67
N GLU A 46 -7.02 13.47 2.66
CA GLU A 46 -6.64 13.74 4.06
C GLU A 46 -5.78 12.64 4.64
N ILE A 47 -6.11 11.37 4.34
CA ILE A 47 -5.28 10.23 4.75
C ILE A 47 -3.88 10.36 4.13
N PHE A 48 -3.78 10.66 2.84
CA PHE A 48 -2.48 10.86 2.19
C PHE A 48 -1.71 12.04 2.76
N LYS A 49 -2.37 13.15 3.07
CA LYS A 49 -1.75 14.31 3.72
C LYS A 49 -1.18 13.94 5.10
N LYS A 50 -1.89 13.11 5.87
CA LYS A 50 -1.44 12.60 7.18
C LYS A 50 -0.25 11.64 7.05
N LEU A 51 -0.26 10.73 6.08
CA LEU A 51 0.74 9.67 5.93
C LEU A 51 1.99 10.11 5.15
N SER A 52 1.87 11.10 4.27
CA SER A 52 2.97 11.53 3.38
C SER A 52 4.25 11.96 4.11
N PRO A 53 4.24 12.66 5.26
CA PRO A 53 5.46 13.01 5.97
C PRO A 53 6.21 11.78 6.50
N VAL A 54 5.46 10.77 6.97
CA VAL A 54 6.03 9.51 7.47
C VAL A 54 6.67 8.74 6.32
N TRP A 55 5.95 8.58 5.19
CA TRP A 55 6.48 7.92 4.01
C TRP A 55 7.71 8.63 3.43
N ASN A 56 7.68 9.95 3.32
CA ASN A 56 8.85 10.73 2.87
C ASN A 56 10.07 10.48 3.76
N LYS A 57 9.89 10.47 5.08
CA LYS A 57 10.97 10.22 6.04
C LYS A 57 11.53 8.80 5.91
N GLN A 58 10.68 7.80 5.75
CA GLN A 58 11.09 6.39 5.59
C GLN A 58 11.84 6.17 4.27
N LEU A 59 11.29 6.69 3.17
CA LEU A 59 11.83 6.47 1.83
C LEU A 59 13.13 7.26 1.61
N SER A 60 13.22 8.49 2.10
CA SER A 60 14.45 9.31 1.98
C SER A 60 15.65 8.70 2.70
N ARG A 61 15.43 7.98 3.83
CA ARG A 61 16.51 7.23 4.51
C ARG A 61 17.10 6.11 3.64
N ARG A 62 16.34 5.65 2.66
CA ARG A 62 16.73 4.60 1.70
C ARG A 62 17.14 5.19 0.34
N GLY A 63 17.30 6.53 0.27
CA GLY A 63 17.62 7.21 -0.99
C GLY A 63 16.50 7.14 -2.04
N ILE A 64 15.25 6.88 -1.62
CA ILE A 64 14.09 6.80 -2.51
C ILE A 64 13.29 8.09 -2.40
N SER A 65 12.97 8.69 -3.54
CA SER A 65 12.13 9.88 -3.62
C SER A 65 10.65 9.50 -3.69
N LEU A 66 9.79 10.27 -3.02
CA LEU A 66 8.34 10.13 -3.10
C LEU A 66 7.74 11.36 -3.80
N LYS A 67 6.96 11.12 -4.84
CA LYS A 67 6.13 12.15 -5.49
C LYS A 67 4.67 11.80 -5.28
N ILE A 68 3.89 12.76 -4.78
CA ILE A 68 2.45 12.60 -4.54
C ILE A 68 1.72 13.62 -5.39
N ASP A 69 0.84 13.13 -6.24
CA ASP A 69 0.01 13.93 -7.13
C ASP A 69 -1.47 13.69 -6.81
N ILE A 70 -2.05 14.66 -6.10
CA ILE A 70 -3.43 14.61 -5.59
C ILE A 70 -4.14 15.90 -6.00
N PRO A 71 -5.28 15.82 -6.70
CA PRO A 71 -6.12 16.98 -6.98
C PRO A 71 -6.62 17.64 -5.68
N THR A 72 -6.87 18.93 -5.75
CA THR A 72 -7.38 19.72 -4.61
C THR A 72 -8.75 19.28 -4.14
N GLN A 73 -9.57 18.76 -5.06
CA GLN A 73 -10.91 18.25 -4.77
C GLN A 73 -11.02 16.80 -5.22
N LEU A 74 -11.39 15.92 -4.31
CA LEU A 74 -11.65 14.51 -4.57
C LEU A 74 -12.97 14.11 -3.93
N PRO A 75 -13.73 13.24 -4.59
CA PRO A 75 -14.91 12.65 -3.97
C PRO A 75 -14.54 11.76 -2.80
N GLN A 76 -15.45 11.65 -1.85
CA GLN A 76 -15.30 10.73 -0.72
C GLN A 76 -15.53 9.29 -1.17
N ILE A 77 -14.89 8.35 -0.47
CA ILE A 77 -15.08 6.91 -0.62
C ILE A 77 -15.73 6.33 0.63
N LEU A 78 -16.36 5.17 0.51
CA LEU A 78 -16.85 4.41 1.64
C LEU A 78 -15.81 3.38 2.05
N SER A 79 -15.22 3.50 3.25
CA SER A 79 -14.17 2.59 3.72
C SER A 79 -14.01 2.65 5.25
N ASP A 80 -13.15 1.78 5.79
CA ASP A 80 -12.67 1.82 7.17
C ASP A 80 -11.34 2.58 7.21
N SER A 81 -11.31 3.73 7.91
CA SER A 81 -10.15 4.63 7.91
C SER A 81 -8.89 3.98 8.47
N GLU A 82 -9.00 3.27 9.60
CA GLU A 82 -7.86 2.68 10.30
C GLU A 82 -7.25 1.53 9.48
N LYS A 83 -8.09 0.63 9.02
CA LYS A 83 -7.67 -0.48 8.16
C LYS A 83 -7.12 0.00 6.84
N LEU A 84 -7.69 1.07 6.27
CA LEU A 84 -7.21 1.67 5.03
C LEU A 84 -5.82 2.31 5.19
N GLU A 85 -5.58 3.05 6.29
CA GLU A 85 -4.25 3.59 6.59
C GLU A 85 -3.20 2.47 6.72
N LEU A 86 -3.53 1.41 7.46
CA LEU A 86 -2.65 0.26 7.65
C LEU A 86 -2.34 -0.43 6.31
N MET A 87 -3.37 -0.62 5.47
CA MET A 87 -3.21 -1.20 4.13
C MET A 87 -2.34 -0.33 3.22
N LEU A 88 -2.53 0.99 3.23
CA LEU A 88 -1.73 1.91 2.42
C LEU A 88 -0.26 1.87 2.85
N ARG A 89 0.03 1.83 4.16
CA ARG A 89 1.40 1.66 4.67
C ARG A 89 2.02 0.36 4.16
N GLY A 90 1.29 -0.76 4.25
CA GLY A 90 1.75 -2.05 3.74
C GLY A 90 1.98 -2.07 2.22
N LEU A 91 1.14 -1.39 1.44
CA LEU A 91 1.32 -1.26 0.00
C LEU A 91 2.58 -0.47 -0.35
N ILE A 92 2.85 0.64 0.33
CA ILE A 92 4.08 1.43 0.14
C ILE A 92 5.31 0.60 0.50
N ASP A 93 5.31 -0.05 1.66
CA ASP A 93 6.41 -0.90 2.09
C ASP A 93 6.68 -2.04 1.08
N LYS A 94 5.64 -2.78 0.67
CA LYS A 94 5.74 -3.85 -0.32
C LYS A 94 6.34 -3.37 -1.66
N ASN A 95 5.87 -2.23 -2.17
CA ASN A 95 6.29 -1.73 -3.48
C ASN A 95 7.66 -1.05 -3.47
N THR A 96 8.21 -0.72 -2.29
CA THR A 96 9.48 -0.01 -2.18
C THR A 96 10.64 -0.85 -1.69
N ARG A 97 10.42 -2.07 -1.13
CA ARG A 97 11.48 -2.91 -0.54
C ARG A 97 12.59 -3.28 -1.50
N GLY A 98 12.26 -3.60 -2.74
CA GLY A 98 13.24 -4.00 -3.76
C GLY A 98 13.79 -2.83 -4.58
N LEU A 99 13.46 -1.59 -4.25
CA LEU A 99 13.90 -0.42 -5.01
C LEU A 99 15.33 -0.05 -4.64
N LYS A 100 16.12 0.28 -5.68
CA LYS A 100 17.46 0.82 -5.52
C LYS A 100 17.41 2.28 -5.11
N GLU A 101 18.47 2.75 -4.46
CA GLU A 101 18.72 4.15 -4.21
C GLU A 101 18.62 4.98 -5.51
N GLY A 102 18.08 6.17 -5.45
CA GLY A 102 17.80 7.02 -6.61
C GLY A 102 16.48 6.72 -7.33
N SER A 103 15.75 5.68 -6.92
CA SER A 103 14.41 5.42 -7.46
C SER A 103 13.39 6.45 -6.99
N THR A 104 12.35 6.69 -7.80
CA THR A 104 11.23 7.55 -7.42
C THR A 104 9.93 6.74 -7.39
N LEU A 105 9.24 6.75 -6.25
CA LEU A 105 7.87 6.26 -6.13
C LEU A 105 6.91 7.41 -6.43
N ILE A 106 5.96 7.17 -7.32
CA ILE A 106 4.92 8.14 -7.70
C ILE A 106 3.58 7.60 -7.26
N LEU A 107 2.86 8.38 -6.46
CA LEU A 107 1.50 8.14 -6.02
C LEU A 107 0.56 9.13 -6.70
N GLU A 108 -0.39 8.62 -7.44
CA GLU A 108 -1.39 9.45 -8.12
C GLU A 108 -2.79 9.09 -7.66
N LEU A 109 -3.59 10.09 -7.28
CA LEU A 109 -5.04 9.96 -7.09
C LEU A 109 -5.75 10.68 -8.21
N ARG A 110 -6.71 10.01 -8.84
CA ARG A 110 -7.52 10.59 -9.91
C ARG A 110 -8.95 10.05 -9.86
N PRO A 111 -9.95 10.90 -10.12
CA PRO A 111 -11.30 10.41 -10.43
C PRO A 111 -11.28 9.55 -11.69
N ALA A 112 -12.06 8.49 -11.71
CA ALA A 112 -12.18 7.55 -12.82
C ALA A 112 -13.64 7.06 -12.96
N GLY A 113 -14.50 7.90 -13.49
CA GLY A 113 -15.95 7.70 -13.52
C GLY A 113 -16.51 7.66 -12.10
N GLN A 114 -17.27 6.62 -11.76
CA GLN A 114 -17.85 6.40 -10.42
C GLN A 114 -16.83 5.80 -9.42
N LYS A 115 -15.53 5.95 -9.68
CA LYS A 115 -14.46 5.41 -8.84
C LYS A 115 -13.37 6.44 -8.62
N LEU A 116 -12.68 6.32 -7.51
CA LEU A 116 -11.42 7.00 -7.23
C LEU A 116 -10.27 6.03 -7.51
N LYS A 117 -9.38 6.40 -8.41
CA LYS A 117 -8.22 5.59 -8.78
C LYS A 117 -6.99 6.05 -8.01
N LEU A 118 -6.39 5.14 -7.23
CA LEU A 118 -5.05 5.26 -6.69
C LEU A 118 -4.08 4.47 -7.56
N GLN A 119 -3.01 5.09 -8.00
CA GLN A 119 -1.97 4.46 -8.80
C GLN A 119 -0.60 4.64 -8.16
N LEU A 120 0.14 3.52 -8.02
CA LEU A 120 1.52 3.48 -7.56
C LEU A 120 2.42 3.11 -8.74
N LYS A 121 3.32 4.01 -9.10
CA LYS A 121 4.29 3.83 -10.18
C LYS A 121 5.70 3.95 -9.64
N VAL A 122 6.63 3.20 -10.18
CA VAL A 122 8.05 3.32 -9.86
C VAL A 122 8.79 3.82 -11.10
N GLN A 123 9.47 4.95 -10.95
CA GLN A 123 10.39 5.45 -11.95
C GLN A 123 11.82 5.11 -11.53
N LYS A 124 12.52 4.30 -12.33
CA LYS A 124 13.93 3.95 -12.13
C LYS A 124 14.81 4.99 -12.80
N LEU A 125 15.99 5.24 -12.23
CA LEU A 125 16.95 6.22 -12.75
C LEU A 125 17.55 5.80 -14.12
N ASP A 126 17.68 4.46 -14.37
CA ASP A 126 18.26 3.93 -15.59
C ASP A 126 17.17 3.47 -16.56
N SER A 127 16.93 4.30 -17.57
CA SER A 127 16.00 4.02 -18.68
C SER A 127 16.48 2.93 -19.66
N LYS A 128 17.67 2.34 -19.47
CA LYS A 128 18.23 1.30 -20.35
C LYS A 128 17.95 -0.14 -19.91
N THR A 129 17.47 -0.37 -18.71
CA THR A 129 17.13 -1.72 -18.26
C THR A 129 15.61 -1.88 -18.21
N LYS A 130 15.03 -2.13 -19.38
CA LYS A 130 13.61 -2.48 -19.57
C LYS A 130 13.22 -3.84 -19.00
N GLU A 131 14.06 -4.48 -18.24
CA GLU A 131 13.80 -5.80 -17.69
C GLU A 131 14.33 -5.89 -16.28
N ILE A 132 13.46 -5.92 -15.37
CA ILE A 132 13.23 -6.90 -14.31
C ILE A 132 12.04 -6.36 -13.54
N ILE A 133 10.84 -6.49 -14.11
CA ILE A 133 9.68 -6.75 -13.29
C ILE A 133 10.04 -8.09 -12.67
N GLN A 134 10.47 -8.05 -11.42
CA GLN A 134 10.80 -9.23 -10.66
C GLN A 134 9.66 -10.22 -10.84
N LYS A 135 9.95 -11.33 -11.52
CA LYS A 135 9.19 -12.54 -11.31
C LYS A 135 9.10 -12.67 -9.81
N ASP A 136 7.90 -12.64 -9.30
CA ASP A 136 7.64 -12.82 -7.88
C ASP A 136 8.11 -14.24 -7.55
N ASN A 137 9.40 -14.38 -7.21
CA ASN A 137 9.98 -15.64 -6.74
C ASN A 137 9.58 -15.87 -5.27
N SER A 138 8.46 -15.26 -4.86
CA SER A 138 7.91 -15.49 -3.53
C SER A 138 7.40 -16.92 -3.43
N SER A 139 7.86 -17.65 -2.42
CA SER A 139 7.31 -18.94 -2.07
C SER A 139 6.04 -18.73 -1.25
N ASP A 140 5.00 -19.45 -1.63
CA ASP A 140 3.71 -19.40 -0.97
C ASP A 140 3.80 -20.15 0.38
N LEU A 141 3.58 -19.43 1.48
CA LEU A 141 3.55 -19.98 2.84
C LEU A 141 2.11 -20.19 3.34
N GLY A 142 1.18 -20.40 2.41
CA GLY A 142 -0.23 -20.58 2.69
C GLY A 142 -1.11 -19.45 2.13
N PRO A 143 -2.41 -19.41 2.50
CA PRO A 143 -3.36 -18.51 1.86
C PRO A 143 -3.14 -17.03 2.15
N VAL A 144 -2.39 -16.71 3.21
CA VAL A 144 -2.21 -15.32 3.69
C VAL A 144 -0.84 -14.76 3.40
N LEU A 145 0.21 -15.58 3.49
CA LEU A 145 1.60 -15.12 3.49
C LEU A 145 2.41 -15.68 2.34
N ASN A 146 3.31 -14.85 1.83
CA ASN A 146 4.37 -15.22 0.90
C ASN A 146 5.71 -14.84 1.48
N TRP A 147 6.72 -15.69 1.30
CA TRP A 147 8.11 -15.40 1.59
C TRP A 147 8.80 -14.84 0.36
N ASN A 148 9.43 -13.68 0.51
CA ASN A 148 10.28 -13.13 -0.53
C ASN A 148 11.76 -13.41 -0.22
N PRO A 149 12.41 -14.35 -0.94
CA PRO A 149 13.80 -14.72 -0.67
C PRO A 149 14.80 -13.61 -0.97
N GLN A 150 14.46 -12.66 -1.85
CA GLN A 150 15.36 -11.56 -2.22
C GLN A 150 15.48 -10.51 -1.11
N THR A 151 14.39 -10.26 -0.40
CA THR A 151 14.33 -9.27 0.69
C THR A 151 14.37 -9.92 2.07
N GLY A 152 14.29 -11.25 2.14
CA GLY A 152 14.20 -11.98 3.41
C GLY A 152 12.95 -11.64 4.23
N SER A 153 11.85 -11.24 3.58
CA SER A 153 10.69 -10.71 4.27
C SER A 153 9.40 -11.50 4.01
N LEU A 154 8.56 -11.56 5.04
CA LEU A 154 7.18 -12.01 4.92
C LEU A 154 6.33 -10.88 4.33
N GLN A 155 5.47 -11.24 3.39
CA GLN A 155 4.54 -10.33 2.71
C GLN A 155 3.15 -10.96 2.64
N LEU A 156 2.11 -10.14 2.52
CA LEU A 156 0.79 -10.65 2.20
C LEU A 156 0.78 -11.29 0.81
N SER A 157 0.14 -12.45 0.71
CA SER A 157 -0.15 -13.07 -0.58
C SER A 157 -0.99 -12.12 -1.45
N GLN A 158 -0.95 -12.33 -2.76
CA GLN A 158 -1.78 -11.54 -3.67
C GLN A 158 -3.28 -11.71 -3.37
N ASN A 159 -3.70 -12.93 -3.06
CA ASN A 159 -5.08 -13.24 -2.70
C ASN A 159 -5.50 -12.53 -1.40
N ALA A 160 -4.68 -12.60 -0.34
CA ALA A 160 -4.93 -11.90 0.90
C ALA A 160 -5.00 -10.37 0.71
N THR A 161 -4.08 -9.81 -0.10
CA THR A 161 -4.11 -8.39 -0.45
C THR A 161 -5.39 -7.99 -1.18
N GLN A 162 -5.85 -8.81 -2.13
CA GLN A 162 -7.10 -8.57 -2.85
C GLN A 162 -8.32 -8.64 -1.93
N LYS A 163 -8.40 -9.66 -1.07
CA LYS A 163 -9.50 -9.82 -0.11
C LYS A 163 -9.55 -8.65 0.87
N LEU A 164 -8.38 -8.24 1.41
CA LEU A 164 -8.31 -7.12 2.33
C LEU A 164 -8.73 -5.80 1.66
N LEU A 165 -8.29 -5.54 0.43
CA LEU A 165 -8.74 -4.37 -0.33
C LEU A 165 -10.23 -4.43 -0.64
N ALA A 166 -10.75 -5.60 -0.97
CA ALA A 166 -12.19 -5.78 -1.22
C ALA A 166 -13.03 -5.49 0.04
N SER A 167 -12.56 -5.91 1.24
CA SER A 167 -13.25 -5.59 2.49
C SER A 167 -13.25 -4.11 2.84
N LEU A 168 -12.31 -3.35 2.28
CA LEU A 168 -12.22 -1.88 2.38
C LEU A 168 -12.98 -1.16 1.25
N GLY A 169 -13.79 -1.88 0.47
CA GLY A 169 -14.49 -1.34 -0.69
C GLY A 169 -13.61 -1.15 -1.92
N GLY A 170 -12.33 -1.53 -1.86
CA GLY A 170 -11.37 -1.34 -2.95
C GLY A 170 -11.30 -2.53 -3.90
N TYR A 171 -10.85 -2.26 -5.12
CA TYR A 171 -10.54 -3.26 -6.13
C TYR A 171 -9.13 -3.02 -6.69
N VAL A 172 -8.28 -4.03 -6.70
CA VAL A 172 -6.89 -3.90 -7.14
C VAL A 172 -6.68 -4.53 -8.52
N THR A 173 -5.93 -3.81 -9.36
CA THR A 173 -5.35 -4.34 -10.59
C THR A 173 -3.86 -4.08 -10.60
N GLN A 174 -3.09 -5.07 -10.99
CA GLN A 174 -1.67 -4.93 -11.20
C GLN A 174 -1.37 -5.20 -12.67
N ARG A 175 -0.81 -4.20 -13.36
CA ARG A 175 -0.36 -4.31 -14.74
C ARG A 175 1.15 -4.13 -14.80
N ARG A 176 1.80 -4.91 -15.66
CA ARG A 176 3.28 -4.89 -15.81
C ARG A 176 3.80 -3.49 -16.14
N ASP A 177 3.07 -2.73 -16.96
CA ASP A 177 3.53 -1.44 -17.48
C ASP A 177 3.10 -0.23 -16.64
N THR A 178 2.04 -0.35 -15.82
CA THR A 178 1.42 0.78 -15.11
C THR A 178 1.56 0.73 -13.60
N GLY A 179 2.20 -0.33 -13.06
CA GLY A 179 2.34 -0.53 -11.62
C GLY A 179 1.05 -1.02 -10.96
N LEU A 180 0.93 -0.77 -9.67
CA LEU A 180 -0.24 -1.13 -8.88
C LEU A 180 -1.31 -0.06 -9.02
N THR A 181 -2.54 -0.49 -9.29
CA THR A 181 -3.71 0.40 -9.35
C THR A 181 -4.80 -0.13 -8.45
N VAL A 182 -5.32 0.72 -7.57
CA VAL A 182 -6.46 0.43 -6.70
C VAL A 182 -7.61 1.36 -7.06
N PHE A 183 -8.82 0.81 -7.16
CA PHE A 183 -10.04 1.57 -7.38
C PHE A 183 -10.93 1.47 -6.14
N PHE A 184 -11.42 2.62 -5.68
CA PHE A 184 -12.41 2.71 -4.61
C PHE A 184 -13.71 3.27 -5.19
N PRO A 185 -14.88 2.72 -4.86
CA PRO A 185 -16.14 3.32 -5.26
C PRO A 185 -16.32 4.66 -4.56
N ILE A 186 -16.82 5.63 -5.30
CA ILE A 186 -17.18 6.93 -4.74
C ILE A 186 -18.45 6.74 -3.90
N SER A 187 -18.47 7.32 -2.70
CA SER A 187 -19.71 7.40 -1.92
C SER A 187 -20.64 8.39 -2.61
N ASP A 188 -21.85 7.96 -2.96
CA ASP A 188 -22.85 8.84 -3.53
C ASP A 188 -23.07 10.04 -2.62
N SER A 189 -23.01 11.23 -3.24
CA SER A 189 -23.39 12.47 -2.58
C SER A 189 -24.93 12.51 -2.56
N ASN A 190 -25.53 12.08 -1.46
CA ASN A 190 -26.90 12.47 -1.15
C ASN A 190 -26.89 13.85 -0.53
#